data_2fca24fb0b1118222d9cca847688ea99
#
_entry.id   2fca24fb0b1118222d9cca847688ea99
#
_cell.length_a   1.000
_cell.length_b   1.000
_cell.length_c   1.000
_cell.angle_alpha   90.00
_cell.angle_beta   90.00
_cell.angle_gamma   90.00
#
_symmetry.space_group_name_H-M   'P 1'
#
loop_
_entity.id
_entity.type
_entity.pdbx_description
1 polymer ?
#
loop_
_entity_poly.entity_id
_entity_poly.type
_entity_poly.pdbx_seq_one_letter_code
_entity_poly.pdbx_strand_id
1 'polypeptide(L)'
;MSGYKITDALALVSIKCLSFICCLLSMYLFLIGSAYSANWVEVEVGEDSGDTYLWPYFYSASRFVDGASIKKSSDGITYVELVNAKKAISPNVTSLVVSKKSKCDGEKVVWQNFYIYKAAMGLGKPIMRLNPNEAQQLKKGGAGALTDAFACELAKLK
;
A
#
# COMPACT_ATOMS: atom_id res chain seq x y z
N MET A 1 -66.47 -22.23 -19.69
CA MET A 1 -66.01 -21.18 -18.75
C MET A 1 -64.60 -21.57 -18.28
N SER A 2 -63.60 -20.93 -18.87
CA SER A 2 -62.17 -21.25 -18.61
C SER A 2 -61.65 -20.31 -17.56
N GLY A 3 -61.43 -20.80 -16.34
CA GLY A 3 -60.79 -20.08 -15.27
C GLY A 3 -59.27 -20.10 -15.47
N TYR A 4 -58.70 -19.08 -16.07
CA TYR A 4 -57.23 -18.90 -16.17
C TYR A 4 -56.68 -18.57 -14.80
N LYS A 5 -55.76 -19.42 -14.32
CA LYS A 5 -55.11 -19.26 -13.00
C LYS A 5 -54.13 -18.09 -13.07
N ILE A 6 -54.53 -16.95 -12.56
CA ILE A 6 -53.67 -15.73 -12.42
C ILE A 6 -52.51 -15.96 -11.42
N THR A 7 -52.59 -16.99 -10.60
CA THR A 7 -51.59 -17.30 -9.56
C THR A 7 -50.23 -17.71 -10.11
N ASP A 8 -50.15 -18.35 -11.27
CA ASP A 8 -48.90 -18.87 -11.82
C ASP A 8 -48.04 -17.75 -12.48
N ALA A 9 -48.70 -16.70 -12.98
CA ALA A 9 -47.99 -15.57 -13.59
C ALA A 9 -47.25 -14.69 -12.54
N LEU A 10 -47.85 -14.51 -11.37
CA LEU A 10 -47.26 -13.72 -10.29
C LEU A 10 -46.02 -14.42 -9.65
N ALA A 11 -46.06 -15.77 -9.53
CA ALA A 11 -44.94 -16.54 -9.03
C ALA A 11 -43.71 -16.49 -9.96
N LEU A 12 -43.93 -16.57 -11.28
CA LEU A 12 -42.86 -16.50 -12.27
C LEU A 12 -42.15 -15.11 -12.34
N VAL A 13 -42.91 -14.04 -12.17
CA VAL A 13 -42.35 -12.67 -12.12
C VAL A 13 -41.52 -12.47 -10.87
N SER A 14 -41.97 -12.99 -9.72
CA SER A 14 -41.24 -12.88 -8.44
C SER A 14 -39.90 -13.60 -8.47
N ILE A 15 -39.82 -14.80 -9.07
CA ILE A 15 -38.58 -15.60 -9.16
C ILE A 15 -37.57 -14.91 -10.10
N LYS A 16 -38.00 -14.34 -11.20
CA LYS A 16 -37.12 -13.61 -12.13
C LYS A 16 -36.57 -12.33 -11.54
N CYS A 17 -37.37 -11.58 -10.74
CA CYS A 17 -36.92 -10.42 -10.05
C CYS A 17 -35.88 -10.74 -8.96
N LEU A 18 -36.08 -11.82 -8.21
CA LEU A 18 -35.13 -12.26 -7.17
C LEU A 18 -33.79 -12.68 -7.78
N SER A 19 -33.82 -13.38 -8.92
CA SER A 19 -32.60 -13.76 -9.64
C SER A 19 -31.82 -12.55 -10.16
N PHE A 20 -32.52 -11.51 -10.65
CA PHE A 20 -31.90 -10.28 -11.15
C PHE A 20 -31.25 -9.46 -10.01
N ILE A 21 -31.90 -9.40 -8.85
CA ILE A 21 -31.36 -8.73 -7.65
C ILE A 21 -30.13 -9.47 -7.13
N CYS A 22 -30.14 -10.81 -7.11
CA CYS A 22 -28.96 -11.61 -6.74
C CYS A 22 -27.78 -11.41 -7.71
N CYS A 23 -28.03 -11.32 -9.01
CA CYS A 23 -26.99 -11.02 -10.00
C CYS A 23 -26.41 -9.62 -9.83
N LEU A 24 -27.23 -8.61 -9.53
CA LEU A 24 -26.77 -7.25 -9.28
C LEU A 24 -25.97 -7.15 -7.97
N LEU A 25 -26.38 -7.85 -6.92
CA LEU A 25 -25.65 -7.92 -5.65
C LEU A 25 -24.31 -8.65 -5.81
N SER A 26 -24.25 -9.74 -6.56
CA SER A 26 -22.99 -10.44 -6.82
C SER A 26 -22.03 -9.59 -7.67
N MET A 27 -22.53 -8.87 -8.68
CA MET A 27 -21.73 -7.92 -9.46
C MET A 27 -21.23 -6.74 -8.60
N TYR A 28 -22.03 -6.26 -7.67
CA TYR A 28 -21.63 -5.20 -6.74
C TYR A 28 -20.53 -5.67 -5.77
N LEU A 29 -20.60 -6.92 -5.28
CA LEU A 29 -19.58 -7.53 -4.44
C LEU A 29 -18.26 -7.77 -5.20
N PHE A 30 -18.29 -8.02 -6.50
CA PHE A 30 -17.09 -8.10 -7.34
C PHE A 30 -16.46 -6.74 -7.66
N LEU A 31 -17.25 -5.65 -7.63
CA LEU A 31 -16.77 -4.28 -7.83
C LEU A 31 -16.16 -3.65 -6.56
N ILE A 32 -16.39 -4.23 -5.38
CA ILE A 32 -15.61 -3.97 -4.18
C ILE A 32 -14.26 -4.68 -4.42
N GLY A 33 -13.47 -4.07 -5.31
CA GLY A 33 -12.12 -4.53 -5.60
C GLY A 33 -11.42 -4.79 -4.29
N SER A 34 -10.73 -5.91 -4.20
CA SER A 34 -9.89 -6.29 -3.07
C SER A 34 -9.09 -5.06 -2.65
N ALA A 35 -9.58 -4.33 -1.64
CA ALA A 35 -8.79 -3.30 -1.02
C ALA A 35 -7.53 -4.03 -0.55
N TYR A 36 -6.42 -3.81 -1.24
CA TYR A 36 -5.13 -4.33 -0.82
C TYR A 36 -4.90 -3.77 0.58
N SER A 37 -5.20 -4.59 1.57
CA SER A 37 -4.96 -4.25 2.97
C SER A 37 -3.47 -4.40 3.19
N ALA A 38 -2.74 -3.30 3.08
CA ALA A 38 -1.34 -3.27 3.42
C ALA A 38 -1.17 -3.66 4.90
N ASN A 39 -0.27 -4.58 5.17
CA ASN A 39 0.09 -4.97 6.53
C ASN A 39 1.25 -4.10 7.01
N TRP A 40 0.93 -2.85 7.37
CA TRP A 40 1.91 -1.87 7.83
C TRP A 40 2.45 -2.24 9.21
N VAL A 41 3.75 -2.50 9.28
CA VAL A 41 4.51 -2.70 10.51
C VAL A 41 5.37 -1.48 10.73
N GLU A 42 5.20 -0.80 11.86
CA GLU A 42 5.98 0.40 12.21
C GLU A 42 7.43 0.01 12.51
N VAL A 43 8.35 0.82 12.00
CA VAL A 43 9.78 0.68 12.25
C VAL A 43 10.20 1.78 13.21
N GLU A 44 10.73 1.40 14.36
CA GLU A 44 11.29 2.35 15.31
C GLU A 44 12.57 2.97 14.71
N VAL A 45 12.50 4.25 14.42
CA VAL A 45 13.62 5.05 13.95
C VAL A 45 13.85 6.18 14.95
N GLY A 46 15.08 6.35 15.43
CA GLY A 46 15.44 7.44 16.35
C GLY A 46 15.15 8.81 15.72
N GLU A 47 14.82 9.79 16.56
CA GLU A 47 14.47 11.15 16.11
C GLU A 47 15.59 11.84 15.30
N ASP A 48 16.85 11.47 15.56
CA ASP A 48 18.05 12.02 14.88
C ASP A 48 18.48 11.23 13.63
N SER A 49 17.71 10.23 13.22
CA SER A 49 18.06 9.35 12.10
C SER A 49 17.83 9.98 10.73
N GLY A 50 18.02 11.30 10.60
CA GLY A 50 17.76 12.07 9.39
C GLY A 50 18.36 11.44 8.12
N ASP A 51 17.52 10.88 7.28
CA ASP A 51 17.84 10.60 5.89
C ASP A 51 17.87 11.92 5.14
N THR A 52 19.04 12.40 4.83
CA THR A 52 19.24 13.61 4.04
C THR A 52 18.66 13.52 2.62
N TYR A 53 18.26 12.33 2.18
CA TYR A 53 17.76 12.06 0.83
C TYR A 53 16.23 12.20 0.67
N LEU A 54 15.47 11.94 1.72
CA LEU A 54 14.05 12.21 1.72
C LEU A 54 13.78 13.60 2.24
N TRP A 55 14.00 14.60 1.45
CA TRP A 55 13.72 16.00 1.76
C TRP A 55 13.88 16.43 3.22
N PRO A 56 14.43 17.59 3.52
CA PRO A 56 14.65 18.06 4.89
C PRO A 56 13.37 18.19 5.74
N TYR A 57 12.22 17.86 5.18
CA TYR A 57 10.91 17.96 5.80
C TYR A 57 10.40 16.69 6.48
N PHE A 58 11.09 15.54 6.34
CA PHE A 58 10.66 14.26 6.93
C PHE A 58 11.46 13.88 8.20
N TYR A 59 12.09 14.84 8.87
CA TYR A 59 12.88 14.58 10.07
C TYR A 59 12.13 13.91 11.22
N SER A 60 10.80 14.05 11.27
CA SER A 60 9.97 13.47 12.32
C SER A 60 8.86 12.58 11.72
N ALA A 61 9.19 11.80 10.72
CA ALA A 61 8.21 10.90 10.10
C ALA A 61 8.24 9.51 10.75
N SER A 62 7.07 8.93 10.97
CA SER A 62 6.95 7.49 11.24
C SER A 62 7.17 6.71 9.94
N ARG A 63 7.85 5.57 10.06
CA ARG A 63 8.14 4.68 8.94
C ARG A 63 7.51 3.32 9.15
N PHE A 64 7.01 2.76 8.06
CA PHE A 64 6.33 1.47 8.08
C PHE A 64 6.79 0.64 6.91
N VAL A 65 6.89 -0.67 7.11
CA VAL A 65 7.10 -1.65 6.03
C VAL A 65 5.81 -2.44 5.85
N ASP A 66 5.35 -2.57 4.62
CA ASP A 66 4.26 -3.49 4.31
C ASP A 66 4.79 -4.92 4.30
N GLY A 67 4.58 -5.63 5.40
CA GLY A 67 5.00 -7.01 5.55
C GLY A 67 4.46 -7.92 4.44
N ALA A 68 3.27 -7.67 3.91
CA ALA A 68 2.69 -8.47 2.84
C ALA A 68 3.38 -8.25 1.48
N SER A 69 3.97 -7.06 1.28
CA SER A 69 4.64 -6.70 0.02
C SER A 69 6.00 -7.35 -0.19
N ILE A 70 6.62 -7.90 0.86
CA ILE A 70 7.98 -8.45 0.81
C ILE A 70 8.03 -9.69 -0.08
N LYS A 71 8.88 -9.62 -1.12
CA LYS A 71 9.14 -10.72 -2.05
C LYS A 71 10.63 -10.98 -2.13
N LYS A 72 11.03 -12.23 -1.99
CA LYS A 72 12.43 -12.69 -2.18
C LYS A 72 12.70 -12.96 -3.66
N SER A 73 13.93 -12.73 -4.06
CA SER A 73 14.49 -13.11 -5.36
C SER A 73 15.94 -13.56 -5.17
N SER A 74 16.57 -14.09 -6.21
CA SER A 74 17.98 -14.52 -6.19
C SER A 74 18.96 -13.39 -5.88
N ASP A 75 18.56 -12.15 -6.13
CA ASP A 75 19.41 -10.95 -6.03
C ASP A 75 18.93 -9.97 -4.93
N GLY A 76 18.14 -10.45 -3.97
CA GLY A 76 17.70 -9.68 -2.82
C GLY A 76 16.19 -9.73 -2.56
N ILE A 77 15.65 -8.63 -2.06
CA ILE A 77 14.22 -8.48 -1.76
C ILE A 77 13.63 -7.26 -2.45
N THR A 78 12.32 -7.31 -2.68
CA THR A 78 11.51 -6.09 -2.94
C THR A 78 10.53 -5.90 -1.80
N TYR A 79 10.26 -4.66 -1.44
CA TYR A 79 9.31 -4.32 -0.39
C TYR A 79 8.72 -2.92 -0.61
N VAL A 80 7.64 -2.62 0.10
CA VAL A 80 7.02 -1.29 0.08
C VAL A 80 7.19 -0.64 1.45
N GLU A 81 7.69 0.59 1.43
CA GLU A 81 7.82 1.46 2.60
C GLU A 81 6.81 2.59 2.53
N LEU A 82 6.21 2.92 3.66
CA LEU A 82 5.43 4.12 3.89
C LEU A 82 6.21 5.05 4.84
N VAL A 83 6.35 6.30 4.43
CA VAL A 83 6.85 7.39 5.27
C VAL A 83 5.69 8.32 5.55
N ASN A 84 5.32 8.45 6.81
CA ASN A 84 4.17 9.23 7.25
C ASN A 84 4.64 10.40 8.10
N ALA A 85 4.48 11.62 7.59
CA ALA A 85 4.90 12.81 8.31
C ALA A 85 4.01 13.05 9.53
N LYS A 86 4.61 13.34 10.70
CA LYS A 86 3.86 13.74 11.91
C LYS A 86 3.13 15.07 11.73
N LYS A 87 3.68 15.96 10.88
CA LYS A 87 3.04 17.21 10.46
C LYS A 87 3.09 17.28 8.93
N ALA A 88 2.02 17.76 8.32
CA ALA A 88 2.01 17.96 6.86
C ALA A 88 3.22 18.81 6.44
N ILE A 89 3.96 18.33 5.45
CA ILE A 89 5.16 18.97 4.91
C ILE A 89 4.78 20.23 4.13
N SER A 90 3.65 20.15 3.48
CA SER A 90 2.98 21.25 2.79
C SER A 90 1.46 21.01 2.91
N PRO A 91 0.60 21.97 2.56
CA PRO A 91 -0.84 21.78 2.59
C PRO A 91 -1.34 20.55 1.83
N ASN A 92 -0.47 19.94 1.00
CA ASN A 92 -0.82 18.87 0.09
C ASN A 92 0.06 17.62 0.20
N VAL A 93 0.95 17.51 1.20
CA VAL A 93 1.85 16.35 1.34
C VAL A 93 1.91 15.91 2.79
N THR A 94 1.43 14.70 3.06
CA THR A 94 1.45 14.10 4.40
C THR A 94 2.14 12.74 4.41
N SER A 95 2.12 11.99 3.31
CA SER A 95 2.78 10.70 3.28
C SER A 95 3.37 10.35 1.91
N LEU A 96 4.34 9.43 1.95
CA LEU A 96 5.00 8.86 0.78
C LEU A 96 4.89 7.34 0.85
N VAL A 97 4.71 6.70 -0.29
CA VAL A 97 4.82 5.24 -0.44
C VAL A 97 5.89 4.96 -1.47
N VAL A 98 6.88 4.15 -1.11
CA VAL A 98 8.04 3.86 -1.95
C VAL A 98 8.19 2.35 -2.11
N SER A 99 8.21 1.87 -3.35
CA SER A 99 8.62 0.50 -3.66
C SER A 99 10.13 0.45 -3.81
N LYS A 100 10.77 -0.44 -3.07
CA LYS A 100 12.23 -0.56 -3.01
C LYS A 100 12.69 -1.96 -3.38
N LYS A 101 13.92 -2.03 -3.94
CA LYS A 101 14.67 -3.26 -4.10
C LYS A 101 15.97 -3.15 -3.31
N SER A 102 16.28 -4.16 -2.49
CA SER A 102 17.48 -4.22 -1.65
C SER A 102 18.21 -5.54 -1.83
N LYS A 103 19.53 -5.50 -1.72
CA LYS A 103 20.37 -6.69 -1.60
C LYS A 103 20.56 -7.14 -0.15
N CYS A 104 20.04 -6.38 0.81
CA CYS A 104 20.25 -6.59 2.24
C CYS A 104 21.72 -6.52 2.67
N ASP A 105 22.53 -5.74 1.98
CA ASP A 105 23.94 -5.49 2.30
C ASP A 105 24.13 -4.26 3.19
N GLY A 106 23.07 -3.47 3.41
CA GLY A 106 23.10 -2.25 4.21
C GLY A 106 23.75 -1.06 3.50
N GLU A 107 24.15 -1.19 2.25
CA GLU A 107 24.85 -0.14 1.51
C GLU A 107 23.88 0.75 0.72
N LYS A 108 22.98 0.12 -0.06
CA LYS A 108 22.09 0.86 -0.96
C LYS A 108 20.79 0.14 -1.23
N VAL A 109 19.77 0.91 -1.57
CA VAL A 109 18.48 0.45 -2.08
C VAL A 109 18.17 1.10 -3.42
N VAL A 110 17.43 0.41 -4.27
CA VAL A 110 16.92 0.98 -5.53
C VAL A 110 15.47 1.38 -5.33
N TRP A 111 15.16 2.65 -5.54
CA TRP A 111 13.79 3.14 -5.54
C TRP A 111 13.16 2.89 -6.90
N GLN A 112 12.11 2.05 -6.92
CA GLN A 112 11.43 1.66 -8.15
C GLN A 112 10.23 2.55 -8.45
N ASN A 113 9.31 2.66 -7.48
CA ASN A 113 8.12 3.48 -7.61
C ASN A 113 7.97 4.37 -6.38
N PHE A 114 7.55 5.59 -6.61
CA PHE A 114 7.43 6.60 -5.59
C PHE A 114 6.09 7.32 -5.75
N TYR A 115 5.29 7.33 -4.69
CA TYR A 115 3.97 7.91 -4.67
C TYR A 115 3.85 8.91 -3.53
N ILE A 116 3.36 10.11 -3.84
CA ILE A 116 3.10 11.17 -2.87
C ILE A 116 1.61 11.29 -2.63
N TYR A 117 1.22 11.38 -1.36
CA TYR A 117 -0.17 11.47 -0.96
C TYR A 117 -0.44 12.73 -0.13
N LYS A 118 -1.65 13.28 -0.33
CA LYS A 118 -2.16 14.37 0.49
C LYS A 118 -2.60 13.89 1.88
N ALA A 119 -3.14 12.69 1.97
CA ALA A 119 -3.59 12.10 3.22
C ALA A 119 -2.47 11.31 3.90
N ALA A 120 -2.56 11.15 5.21
CA ALA A 120 -1.71 10.28 6.00
C ALA A 120 -1.88 8.81 5.57
N MET A 121 -0.90 7.98 5.89
CA MET A 121 -0.92 6.52 5.68
C MET A 121 -1.13 6.08 4.23
N GLY A 122 -0.78 6.91 3.25
CA GLY A 122 -0.94 6.59 1.82
C GLY A 122 -2.38 6.50 1.35
N LEU A 123 -3.32 7.11 2.09
CA LEU A 123 -4.74 7.00 1.80
C LEU A 123 -5.15 7.87 0.61
N GLY A 124 -6.10 7.36 -0.17
CA GLY A 124 -6.66 8.06 -1.32
C GLY A 124 -5.85 7.90 -2.60
N LYS A 125 -6.02 8.84 -3.53
CA LYS A 125 -5.26 8.85 -4.80
C LYS A 125 -3.94 9.61 -4.61
N PRO A 126 -2.81 9.07 -5.10
CA PRO A 126 -1.56 9.81 -5.08
C PRO A 126 -1.66 11.07 -5.94
N ILE A 127 -1.11 12.17 -5.45
CA ILE A 127 -1.03 13.45 -6.16
C ILE A 127 0.16 13.49 -7.12
N MET A 128 1.17 12.62 -6.89
CA MET A 128 2.33 12.48 -7.77
C MET A 128 2.78 11.03 -7.81
N ARG A 129 3.25 10.58 -8.98
CA ARG A 129 3.88 9.28 -9.20
C ARG A 129 5.18 9.47 -9.95
N LEU A 130 6.25 8.86 -9.46
CA LEU A 130 7.56 8.86 -10.07
C LEU A 130 8.10 7.43 -10.13
N ASN A 131 8.88 7.14 -11.15
CA ASN A 131 9.59 5.86 -11.30
C ASN A 131 11.08 6.17 -11.46
N PRO A 132 11.78 6.57 -10.40
CA PRO A 132 13.17 7.01 -10.52
C PRO A 132 14.08 5.87 -10.96
N ASN A 133 13.82 4.65 -10.52
CA ASN A 133 14.69 3.48 -10.72
C ASN A 133 16.17 3.77 -10.41
N GLU A 134 16.39 4.53 -9.34
CA GLU A 134 17.68 5.06 -8.93
C GLU A 134 18.17 4.38 -7.66
N ALA A 135 19.48 4.11 -7.61
CA ALA A 135 20.12 3.62 -6.40
C ALA A 135 20.34 4.79 -5.41
N GLN A 136 19.88 4.58 -4.18
CA GLN A 136 20.07 5.50 -3.07
C GLN A 136 21.05 4.87 -2.07
N GLN A 137 22.11 5.60 -1.75
CA GLN A 137 23.07 5.17 -0.73
C GLN A 137 22.44 5.27 0.65
N LEU A 138 22.53 4.22 1.44
CA LEU A 138 22.04 4.20 2.81
C LEU A 138 23.08 4.83 3.76
N LYS A 139 22.62 5.77 4.57
CA LYS A 139 23.44 6.32 5.65
C LYS A 139 23.41 5.34 6.82
N LYS A 140 24.57 4.88 7.27
CA LYS A 140 24.68 3.98 8.43
C LYS A 140 23.97 4.58 9.65
N GLY A 141 23.03 3.81 10.23
CA GLY A 141 22.21 4.27 11.36
C GLY A 141 21.10 5.26 10.99
N GLY A 142 20.99 5.66 9.72
CA GLY A 142 19.90 6.49 9.24
C GLY A 142 18.58 5.70 9.11
N ALA A 143 17.46 6.43 9.11
CA ALA A 143 16.13 5.83 9.08
C ALA A 143 15.92 4.87 7.88
N GLY A 144 16.46 5.22 6.71
CA GLY A 144 16.41 4.34 5.54
C GLY A 144 17.15 3.03 5.72
N ALA A 145 18.33 3.06 6.37
CA ALA A 145 19.11 1.86 6.66
C ALA A 145 18.42 0.98 7.71
N LEU A 146 17.82 1.59 8.73
CA LEU A 146 17.03 0.85 9.75
C LEU A 146 15.80 0.19 9.13
N THR A 147 15.09 0.92 8.26
CA THR A 147 13.91 0.38 7.56
C THR A 147 14.30 -0.76 6.62
N ASP A 148 15.42 -0.63 5.90
CA ASP A 148 15.92 -1.67 5.01
C ASP A 148 16.32 -2.93 5.79
N ALA A 149 17.08 -2.76 6.87
CA ALA A 149 17.47 -3.86 7.76
C ALA A 149 16.25 -4.59 8.32
N PHE A 150 15.22 -3.84 8.76
CA PHE A 150 13.98 -4.40 9.26
C PHE A 150 13.23 -5.20 8.18
N ALA A 151 13.12 -4.67 6.95
CA ALA A 151 12.51 -5.39 5.84
C ALA A 151 13.26 -6.70 5.51
N CYS A 152 14.60 -6.66 5.59
CA CYS A 152 15.46 -7.85 5.38
C CYS A 152 15.26 -8.90 6.47
N GLU A 153 15.10 -8.50 7.75
CA GLU A 153 14.79 -9.45 8.83
C GLU A 153 13.40 -10.06 8.65
N LEU A 154 12.38 -9.26 8.34
CA LEU A 154 11.04 -9.80 8.03
C LEU A 154 11.06 -10.79 6.86
N ALA A 155 11.91 -10.54 5.87
CA ALA A 155 12.07 -11.46 4.75
C ALA A 155 12.60 -12.82 5.19
N LYS A 156 13.48 -12.93 6.20
CA LYS A 156 14.01 -14.20 6.70
C LYS A 156 12.93 -15.09 7.32
N LEU A 157 11.87 -14.47 7.87
CA LEU A 157 10.76 -15.17 8.54
C LEU A 157 9.74 -15.77 7.55
N LYS A 158 9.79 -15.41 6.29
CA LYS A 158 8.97 -15.94 5.20
C LYS A 158 9.69 -17.04 4.43
#